data_4503f5b2680ea21e7cd5573578f00b57
#
_entry.id   4503f5b2680ea21e7cd5573578f00b57
#
_cell.length_a   1.000
_cell.length_b   1.000
_cell.length_c   1.000
_cell.angle_alpha   90.00
_cell.angle_beta   90.00
_cell.angle_gamma   90.00
#
_symmetry.space_group_name_H-M   'P 1'
#
loop_
_entity.id
_entity.type
_entity.pdbx_description
1 polymer ?
#
loop_
_entity_poly.entity_id
_entity_poly.type
_entity_poly.pdbx_seq_one_letter_code
_entity_poly.pdbx_strand_id
1 'polypeptide(L)'
;MKIGMILDSIYPDDARITNQCEELINSKHEVFLFCLSYNPLFIKKEKINNINVYRYHCSNLTYKLSALANDVSFYNDILKKKIDDFIFESKVEILHIHDIQIAQAAISAASKFGIKYNLDLHENRPEIMKFYKHVNSFLGKLLISPLRWKKAEEKFIKKANKVIVVTDHAKKEILQRVQIDQSKIIVYPNTVRKSFFEKRTENKTLKRLYADKFVMIYVGNTSKRRGLLTVIKSLNKIKKSIPNIKLIILGKSSFDTILKQKVKDNNVENLVDFIGWVKESEICKYLSVSKIGLSPLHKNIHHDTTYANKVFQYISFNCPVISSNVTAQSELVKKYNVGSVFKDRSEEDFANKVIDLNKNSDLYNKLKLNCKKAIDKLNNSIISKQLISIYE
;
A
#
# COMPACT_ATOMS: atom_id res chain seq x y z
N MET A 1 14.62 -22.69 5.54
CA MET A 1 13.83 -23.34 4.47
C MET A 1 13.88 -22.53 3.18
N LYS A 2 13.50 -23.13 2.05
CA LYS A 2 13.40 -22.49 0.73
C LYS A 2 11.98 -22.00 0.50
N ILE A 3 11.78 -20.67 0.44
CA ILE A 3 10.47 -20.04 0.31
C ILE A 3 10.31 -19.52 -1.12
N GLY A 4 9.25 -19.96 -1.80
CA GLY A 4 8.88 -19.50 -3.15
C GLY A 4 7.82 -18.39 -3.06
N MET A 5 8.19 -17.14 -3.31
CA MET A 5 7.25 -16.03 -3.41
C MET A 5 6.69 -15.92 -4.83
N ILE A 6 5.37 -15.83 -4.97
CA ILE A 6 4.68 -15.78 -6.26
C ILE A 6 4.03 -14.41 -6.42
N LEU A 7 4.50 -13.63 -7.38
CA LEU A 7 4.06 -12.26 -7.67
C LEU A 7 3.53 -12.15 -9.10
N ASP A 8 2.34 -11.56 -9.29
CA ASP A 8 1.70 -11.33 -10.60
C ASP A 8 2.09 -10.02 -11.27
N SER A 9 3.18 -9.42 -10.85
CA SER A 9 3.69 -8.15 -11.39
C SER A 9 5.20 -8.18 -11.59
N ILE A 10 5.76 -7.06 -12.06
CA ILE A 10 7.21 -6.89 -12.21
C ILE A 10 7.89 -6.66 -10.86
N TYR A 11 9.17 -7.02 -10.78
CA TYR A 11 10.03 -6.76 -9.62
C TYR A 11 11.31 -6.03 -10.09
N PRO A 12 11.83 -5.00 -9.35
CA PRO A 12 11.67 -4.71 -7.92
C PRO A 12 10.70 -3.57 -7.53
N ASP A 13 9.65 -3.32 -8.25
CA ASP A 13 8.80 -2.12 -8.05
C ASP A 13 7.88 -2.17 -6.81
N ASP A 14 7.82 -3.29 -6.09
CA ASP A 14 6.96 -3.45 -4.90
C ASP A 14 7.77 -3.45 -3.59
N ALA A 15 7.58 -2.40 -2.79
CA ALA A 15 8.26 -2.24 -1.51
C ALA A 15 7.85 -3.31 -0.48
N ARG A 16 6.59 -3.80 -0.50
CA ARG A 16 6.13 -4.85 0.42
C ARG A 16 6.88 -6.16 0.19
N ILE A 17 7.01 -6.56 -1.09
CA ILE A 17 7.72 -7.77 -1.48
C ILE A 17 9.18 -7.67 -1.04
N THR A 18 9.84 -6.55 -1.37
CA THR A 18 11.24 -6.30 -0.98
C THR A 18 11.41 -6.38 0.54
N ASN A 19 10.51 -5.74 1.30
CA ASN A 19 10.56 -5.76 2.77
C ASN A 19 10.42 -7.17 3.34
N GLN A 20 9.52 -7.98 2.81
CA GLN A 20 9.33 -9.36 3.26
C GLN A 20 10.51 -10.25 2.91
N CYS A 21 11.00 -10.16 1.66
CA CYS A 21 12.17 -10.90 1.22
C CYS A 21 13.40 -10.61 2.08
N GLU A 22 13.70 -9.33 2.33
CA GLU A 22 14.84 -8.92 3.15
C GLU A 22 14.77 -9.51 4.56
N GLU A 23 13.60 -9.44 5.22
CA GLU A 23 13.46 -9.95 6.60
C GLU A 23 13.52 -11.50 6.67
N LEU A 24 12.97 -12.19 5.68
CA LEU A 24 13.07 -13.65 5.59
C LEU A 24 14.54 -14.10 5.36
N ILE A 25 15.27 -13.40 4.50
CA ILE A 25 16.70 -13.65 4.26
C ILE A 25 17.52 -13.39 5.53
N ASN A 26 17.24 -12.27 6.23
CA ASN A 26 17.89 -11.94 7.51
C ASN A 26 17.62 -13.02 8.57
N SER A 27 16.51 -13.72 8.48
CA SER A 27 16.14 -14.86 9.35
C SER A 27 16.63 -16.22 8.82
N LYS A 28 17.64 -16.22 7.94
CA LYS A 28 18.33 -17.40 7.39
C LYS A 28 17.45 -18.30 6.50
N HIS A 29 16.38 -17.77 5.90
CA HIS A 29 15.64 -18.45 4.84
C HIS A 29 16.24 -18.14 3.46
N GLU A 30 16.14 -19.07 2.53
CA GLU A 30 16.43 -18.82 1.12
C GLU A 30 15.14 -18.37 0.43
N VAL A 31 15.19 -17.21 -0.22
CA VAL A 31 14.02 -16.64 -0.91
C VAL A 31 14.21 -16.74 -2.42
N PHE A 32 13.23 -17.34 -3.07
CA PHE A 32 13.07 -17.44 -4.51
C PHE A 32 11.83 -16.67 -4.91
N LEU A 33 11.93 -15.75 -5.85
CA LEU A 33 10.83 -14.90 -6.27
C LEU A 33 10.46 -15.17 -7.73
N PHE A 34 9.27 -15.69 -7.93
CA PHE A 34 8.59 -15.70 -9.23
C PHE A 34 7.97 -14.33 -9.49
N CYS A 35 8.27 -13.72 -10.62
CA CYS A 35 7.63 -12.47 -11.05
C CYS A 35 7.45 -12.45 -12.58
N LEU A 36 6.64 -11.50 -13.06
CA LEU A 36 6.35 -11.32 -14.47
C LEU A 36 7.32 -10.33 -15.12
N SER A 37 7.50 -10.47 -16.43
CA SER A 37 8.10 -9.45 -17.29
C SER A 37 7.22 -9.22 -18.51
N TYR A 38 6.90 -7.95 -18.79
CA TYR A 38 6.15 -7.56 -19.99
C TYR A 38 7.07 -7.28 -21.18
N ASN A 39 8.37 -7.15 -20.94
CA ASN A 39 9.37 -7.07 -22.00
C ASN A 39 9.78 -8.49 -22.41
N PRO A 40 9.73 -8.87 -23.71
CA PRO A 40 10.23 -10.18 -24.16
C PRO A 40 11.74 -10.35 -23.99
N LEU A 41 12.50 -9.25 -24.03
CA LEU A 41 13.93 -9.21 -23.76
C LEU A 41 14.16 -8.97 -22.26
N PHE A 42 14.35 -10.02 -21.48
CA PHE A 42 14.54 -9.93 -20.04
C PHE A 42 15.55 -10.96 -19.53
N ILE A 43 16.17 -10.66 -18.41
CA ILE A 43 17.02 -11.62 -17.69
C ILE A 43 16.12 -12.61 -16.95
N LYS A 44 16.12 -13.87 -17.37
CA LYS A 44 15.25 -14.92 -16.79
C LYS A 44 15.53 -15.17 -15.31
N LYS A 45 16.82 -15.22 -14.95
CA LYS A 45 17.26 -15.46 -13.57
C LYS A 45 18.36 -14.47 -13.19
N GLU A 46 18.22 -13.85 -12.04
CA GLU A 46 19.26 -13.00 -11.46
C GLU A 46 19.14 -12.99 -9.93
N LYS A 47 20.19 -12.53 -9.27
CA LYS A 47 20.21 -12.33 -7.82
C LYS A 47 20.20 -10.83 -7.49
N ILE A 48 19.14 -10.34 -6.86
CA ILE A 48 18.98 -8.95 -6.43
C ILE A 48 18.91 -8.93 -4.90
N ASN A 49 19.84 -8.26 -4.23
CA ASN A 49 19.87 -8.16 -2.76
C ASN A 49 19.70 -9.53 -2.05
N ASN A 50 20.38 -10.56 -2.52
CA ASN A 50 20.29 -11.94 -2.05
C ASN A 50 18.96 -12.66 -2.33
N ILE A 51 18.04 -12.07 -3.07
CA ILE A 51 16.81 -12.69 -3.55
C ILE A 51 17.09 -13.36 -4.88
N ASN A 52 16.75 -14.65 -5.03
CA ASN A 52 16.84 -15.38 -6.29
C ASN A 52 15.61 -15.07 -7.14
N VAL A 53 15.72 -14.14 -8.09
CA VAL A 53 14.61 -13.65 -8.91
C VAL A 53 14.48 -14.48 -10.20
N TYR A 54 13.29 -15.01 -10.43
CA TYR A 54 12.92 -15.76 -11.64
C TYR A 54 11.82 -14.98 -12.37
N ARG A 55 12.13 -14.49 -13.58
CA ARG A 55 11.15 -13.76 -14.41
C ARG A 55 10.57 -14.64 -15.49
N TYR A 56 9.30 -14.47 -15.72
CA TYR A 56 8.56 -15.15 -16.78
C TYR A 56 7.83 -14.15 -17.65
N HIS A 57 7.99 -14.28 -18.97
CA HIS A 57 7.31 -13.40 -19.90
C HIS A 57 5.80 -13.55 -19.79
N CYS A 58 5.11 -12.41 -19.72
CA CYS A 58 3.66 -12.31 -19.80
C CYS A 58 3.29 -11.15 -20.73
N SER A 59 2.66 -11.43 -21.85
CA SER A 59 2.22 -10.35 -22.74
C SER A 59 1.18 -9.46 -22.04
N ASN A 60 1.12 -8.19 -22.43
CA ASN A 60 0.08 -7.27 -21.92
C ASN A 60 -1.34 -7.78 -22.18
N LEU A 61 -1.55 -8.51 -23.28
CA LEU A 61 -2.84 -9.12 -23.59
C LEU A 61 -3.16 -10.24 -22.59
N THR A 62 -2.22 -11.16 -22.37
CA THR A 62 -2.37 -12.24 -21.38
C THR A 62 -2.64 -11.66 -19.99
N TYR A 63 -1.91 -10.61 -19.58
CA TYR A 63 -2.13 -9.98 -18.28
C TYR A 63 -3.53 -9.36 -18.13
N LYS A 64 -4.07 -8.74 -19.19
CA LYS A 64 -5.44 -8.23 -19.17
C LYS A 64 -6.49 -9.31 -18.91
N LEU A 65 -6.22 -10.56 -19.28
CA LEU A 65 -7.09 -11.70 -18.99
C LEU A 65 -7.11 -12.09 -17.51
N SER A 66 -6.16 -11.62 -16.70
CA SER A 66 -6.15 -11.86 -15.25
C SER A 66 -7.45 -11.40 -14.56
N ALA A 67 -8.10 -10.36 -15.09
CA ALA A 67 -9.39 -9.90 -14.57
C ALA A 67 -10.52 -10.93 -14.72
N LEU A 68 -10.36 -11.90 -15.63
CA LEU A 68 -11.29 -13.00 -15.91
C LEU A 68 -10.80 -14.34 -15.37
N ALA A 69 -9.72 -14.37 -14.56
CA ALA A 69 -9.07 -15.61 -14.13
C ALA A 69 -9.99 -16.57 -13.35
N ASN A 70 -11.06 -16.07 -12.73
CA ASN A 70 -12.05 -16.90 -12.05
C ASN A 70 -13.17 -17.43 -12.97
N ASP A 71 -13.26 -16.96 -14.19
CA ASP A 71 -14.32 -17.29 -15.15
C ASP A 71 -13.78 -18.09 -16.34
N VAL A 72 -12.50 -17.86 -16.69
CA VAL A 72 -11.82 -18.50 -17.82
C VAL A 72 -10.48 -19.05 -17.36
N SER A 73 -10.26 -20.35 -17.58
CA SER A 73 -9.04 -21.05 -17.09
C SER A 73 -7.75 -20.63 -17.81
N PHE A 74 -7.85 -20.11 -19.02
CA PHE A 74 -6.70 -19.85 -19.91
C PHE A 74 -5.54 -19.08 -19.26
N TYR A 75 -5.83 -18.01 -18.53
CA TYR A 75 -4.81 -17.27 -17.79
C TYR A 75 -4.12 -18.14 -16.73
N ASN A 76 -4.93 -18.87 -15.96
CA ASN A 76 -4.44 -19.75 -14.90
C ASN A 76 -3.60 -20.91 -15.48
N ASP A 77 -3.99 -21.48 -16.62
CA ASP A 77 -3.28 -22.60 -17.24
C ASP A 77 -1.90 -22.17 -17.76
N ILE A 78 -1.81 -20.96 -18.37
CA ILE A 78 -0.52 -20.38 -18.79
C ILE A 78 0.39 -20.16 -17.59
N LEU A 79 -0.12 -19.50 -16.54
CA LEU A 79 0.70 -19.18 -15.37
C LEU A 79 1.05 -20.41 -14.56
N LYS A 80 0.14 -21.37 -14.44
CA LYS A 80 0.40 -22.63 -13.77
C LYS A 80 1.64 -23.35 -14.34
N LYS A 81 1.76 -23.45 -15.67
CA LYS A 81 2.94 -24.07 -16.32
C LYS A 81 4.23 -23.36 -15.90
N LYS A 82 4.23 -22.02 -15.92
CA LYS A 82 5.39 -21.21 -15.51
C LYS A 82 5.72 -21.37 -14.02
N ILE A 83 4.70 -21.50 -13.16
CA ILE A 83 4.89 -21.75 -11.73
C ILE A 83 5.35 -23.19 -11.49
N ASP A 84 4.86 -24.18 -12.25
CA ASP A 84 5.36 -25.56 -12.21
C ASP A 84 6.88 -25.60 -12.50
N ASP A 85 7.33 -24.92 -13.58
CA ASP A 85 8.74 -24.80 -13.93
C ASP A 85 9.55 -24.14 -12.81
N PHE A 86 9.01 -23.05 -12.23
CA PHE A 86 9.63 -22.34 -11.11
C PHE A 86 9.81 -23.24 -9.89
N ILE A 87 8.78 -23.98 -9.47
CA ILE A 87 8.85 -24.91 -8.32
C ILE A 87 9.87 -25.99 -8.58
N PHE A 88 9.84 -26.59 -9.77
CA PHE A 88 10.77 -27.65 -10.17
C PHE A 88 12.24 -27.18 -10.15
N GLU A 89 12.51 -26.00 -10.74
CA GLU A 89 13.86 -25.45 -10.83
C GLU A 89 14.40 -24.94 -9.47
N SER A 90 13.56 -24.29 -8.66
CA SER A 90 13.97 -23.67 -7.39
C SER A 90 13.94 -24.63 -6.20
N LYS A 91 13.19 -25.73 -6.30
CA LYS A 91 13.01 -26.73 -5.23
C LYS A 91 12.53 -26.08 -3.93
N VAL A 92 11.58 -25.16 -4.03
CA VAL A 92 10.98 -24.48 -2.87
C VAL A 92 10.11 -25.44 -2.07
N GLU A 93 10.08 -25.25 -0.76
CA GLU A 93 9.40 -26.13 0.19
C GLU A 93 8.00 -25.64 0.55
N ILE A 94 7.76 -24.32 0.34
CA ILE A 94 6.48 -23.68 0.58
C ILE A 94 6.31 -22.50 -0.38
N LEU A 95 5.06 -22.20 -0.80
CA LEU A 95 4.73 -21.00 -1.55
C LEU A 95 4.21 -19.90 -0.63
N HIS A 96 4.61 -18.67 -0.92
CA HIS A 96 4.03 -17.42 -0.40
C HIS A 96 3.40 -16.69 -1.58
N ILE A 97 2.07 -16.69 -1.65
CA ILE A 97 1.31 -16.21 -2.79
C ILE A 97 0.83 -14.80 -2.48
N HIS A 98 1.21 -13.83 -3.32
CA HIS A 98 0.81 -12.44 -3.19
C HIS A 98 -0.44 -12.16 -3.99
N ASP A 99 -1.50 -11.75 -3.29
CA ASP A 99 -2.82 -11.43 -3.81
C ASP A 99 -3.56 -12.59 -4.51
N ILE A 100 -4.81 -12.32 -4.87
CA ILE A 100 -5.74 -13.35 -5.36
C ILE A 100 -5.69 -13.58 -6.86
N GLN A 101 -5.09 -12.67 -7.65
CA GLN A 101 -5.12 -12.79 -9.13
C GLN A 101 -4.35 -14.00 -9.64
N ILE A 102 -3.19 -14.29 -9.04
CA ILE A 102 -2.35 -15.43 -9.42
C ILE A 102 -2.61 -16.67 -8.55
N ALA A 103 -3.44 -16.51 -7.51
CA ALA A 103 -3.61 -17.53 -6.48
C ALA A 103 -4.13 -18.86 -7.04
N GLN A 104 -5.10 -18.86 -7.96
CA GLN A 104 -5.63 -20.10 -8.55
C GLN A 104 -4.54 -20.92 -9.25
N ALA A 105 -3.70 -20.25 -10.05
CA ALA A 105 -2.59 -20.91 -10.76
C ALA A 105 -1.55 -21.46 -9.77
N ALA A 106 -1.16 -20.64 -8.78
CA ALA A 106 -0.17 -21.00 -7.78
C ALA A 106 -0.65 -22.13 -6.85
N ILE A 107 -1.91 -22.12 -6.43
CA ILE A 107 -2.52 -23.19 -5.62
C ILE A 107 -2.57 -24.50 -6.40
N SER A 108 -2.93 -24.44 -7.69
CA SER A 108 -2.96 -25.63 -8.54
C SER A 108 -1.56 -26.23 -8.74
N ALA A 109 -0.53 -25.39 -8.88
CA ALA A 109 0.86 -25.82 -8.94
C ALA A 109 1.32 -26.39 -7.59
N ALA A 110 1.07 -25.72 -6.47
CA ALA A 110 1.40 -26.22 -5.13
C ALA A 110 0.80 -27.61 -4.87
N SER A 111 -0.47 -27.81 -5.24
CA SER A 111 -1.15 -29.09 -5.12
C SER A 111 -0.48 -30.20 -5.94
N LYS A 112 -0.04 -29.89 -7.17
CA LYS A 112 0.68 -30.85 -8.03
C LYS A 112 2.00 -31.33 -7.40
N PHE A 113 2.74 -30.43 -6.75
CA PHE A 113 4.02 -30.73 -6.10
C PHE A 113 3.89 -31.16 -4.64
N GLY A 114 2.68 -31.21 -4.08
CA GLY A 114 2.46 -31.62 -2.69
C GLY A 114 3.00 -30.62 -1.64
N ILE A 115 3.23 -29.35 -2.03
CA ILE A 115 3.75 -28.30 -1.13
C ILE A 115 2.64 -27.42 -0.59
N LYS A 116 2.83 -26.89 0.63
CA LYS A 116 1.89 -25.97 1.27
C LYS A 116 2.01 -24.57 0.68
N TYR A 117 1.00 -23.71 0.95
CA TYR A 117 1.07 -22.31 0.61
C TYR A 117 0.51 -21.41 1.71
N ASN A 118 1.11 -20.23 1.84
CA ASN A 118 0.60 -19.12 2.59
C ASN A 118 0.04 -18.08 1.61
N LEU A 119 -1.08 -17.43 1.96
CA LEU A 119 -1.75 -16.43 1.11
C LEU A 119 -1.62 -15.04 1.74
N ASP A 120 -0.95 -14.12 1.06
CA ASP A 120 -0.78 -12.73 1.51
C ASP A 120 -1.73 -11.80 0.76
N LEU A 121 -2.71 -11.28 1.49
CA LEU A 121 -3.73 -10.36 0.99
C LEU A 121 -3.30 -8.92 1.28
N HIS A 122 -2.75 -8.24 0.28
CA HIS A 122 -2.22 -6.87 0.40
C HIS A 122 -3.31 -5.83 0.66
N GLU A 123 -4.51 -6.10 0.19
CA GLU A 123 -5.68 -5.23 0.32
C GLU A 123 -6.98 -6.05 0.12
N ASN A 124 -8.12 -5.46 0.45
CA ASN A 124 -9.40 -6.07 0.12
C ASN A 124 -9.66 -5.95 -1.40
N ARG A 125 -9.07 -6.87 -2.16
CA ARG A 125 -9.06 -6.83 -3.62
C ARG A 125 -10.45 -6.83 -4.25
N PRO A 126 -11.41 -7.67 -3.83
CA PRO A 126 -12.77 -7.63 -4.35
C PRO A 126 -13.46 -6.28 -4.14
N GLU A 127 -13.18 -5.59 -3.04
CA GLU A 127 -13.76 -4.28 -2.76
C GLU A 127 -13.11 -3.16 -3.59
N ILE A 128 -11.78 -3.21 -3.81
CA ILE A 128 -11.12 -2.19 -4.64
C ILE A 128 -11.49 -2.33 -6.11
N MET A 129 -11.77 -3.54 -6.61
CA MET A 129 -12.20 -3.79 -7.98
C MET A 129 -13.45 -3.00 -8.36
N LYS A 130 -14.35 -2.73 -7.40
CA LYS A 130 -15.55 -1.90 -7.60
C LYS A 130 -15.25 -0.47 -8.09
N PHE A 131 -14.00 0.00 -7.92
CA PHE A 131 -13.56 1.34 -8.33
C PHE A 131 -12.80 1.35 -9.66
N TYR A 132 -12.53 0.20 -10.27
CA TYR A 132 -11.78 0.14 -11.52
C TYR A 132 -12.66 0.54 -12.71
N LYS A 133 -12.13 1.42 -13.59
CA LYS A 133 -12.87 1.90 -14.76
C LYS A 133 -13.28 0.76 -15.68
N HIS A 134 -12.39 -0.22 -15.91
CA HIS A 134 -12.66 -1.36 -16.79
C HIS A 134 -13.75 -2.29 -16.20
N VAL A 135 -13.81 -2.46 -14.88
CA VAL A 135 -14.87 -3.23 -14.20
C VAL A 135 -16.22 -2.50 -14.31
N ASN A 136 -16.23 -1.17 -14.29
CA ASN A 136 -17.43 -0.35 -14.38
C ASN A 136 -17.86 -0.04 -15.83
N SER A 137 -17.11 -0.47 -16.84
CA SER A 137 -17.54 -0.41 -18.26
C SER A 137 -18.69 -1.37 -18.52
N PHE A 138 -19.42 -1.20 -19.63
CA PHE A 138 -20.54 -2.07 -20.02
C PHE A 138 -20.13 -3.55 -20.06
N LEU A 139 -19.08 -3.87 -20.81
CA LEU A 139 -18.53 -5.24 -20.89
C LEU A 139 -17.93 -5.71 -19.56
N GLY A 140 -17.26 -4.81 -18.83
CA GLY A 140 -16.68 -5.12 -17.54
C GLY A 140 -17.71 -5.57 -16.52
N LYS A 141 -18.85 -4.90 -16.41
CA LYS A 141 -19.96 -5.28 -15.52
C LYS A 141 -20.54 -6.66 -15.86
N LEU A 142 -20.55 -7.03 -17.13
CA LEU A 142 -21.04 -8.33 -17.57
C LEU A 142 -20.04 -9.46 -17.28
N LEU A 143 -18.76 -9.21 -17.52
CA LEU A 143 -17.72 -10.24 -17.50
C LEU A 143 -16.98 -10.34 -16.15
N ILE A 144 -16.76 -9.21 -15.45
CA ILE A 144 -15.94 -9.18 -14.23
C ILE A 144 -16.84 -8.97 -13.01
N SER A 145 -16.90 -9.96 -12.13
CA SER A 145 -17.72 -9.87 -10.91
C SER A 145 -16.87 -9.81 -9.65
N PRO A 146 -16.84 -8.67 -8.94
CA PRO A 146 -16.20 -8.58 -7.62
C PRO A 146 -16.74 -9.62 -6.62
N LEU A 147 -18.03 -10.01 -6.73
CA LEU A 147 -18.61 -11.03 -5.87
C LEU A 147 -18.04 -12.42 -6.16
N ARG A 148 -17.81 -12.78 -7.44
CA ARG A 148 -17.16 -14.05 -7.79
C ARG A 148 -15.72 -14.09 -7.29
N TRP A 149 -14.99 -12.97 -7.39
CA TRP A 149 -13.67 -12.82 -6.83
C TRP A 149 -13.66 -12.99 -5.29
N LYS A 150 -14.65 -12.42 -4.60
CA LYS A 150 -14.79 -12.58 -3.15
C LYS A 150 -15.01 -14.06 -2.77
N LYS A 151 -15.89 -14.77 -3.47
CA LYS A 151 -16.11 -16.22 -3.27
C LYS A 151 -14.86 -17.06 -3.58
N ALA A 152 -14.08 -16.70 -4.61
CA ALA A 152 -12.81 -17.36 -4.91
C ALA A 152 -11.77 -17.13 -3.80
N GLU A 153 -11.63 -15.89 -3.33
CA GLU A 153 -10.76 -15.54 -2.19
C GLU A 153 -11.12 -16.37 -0.95
N GLU A 154 -12.40 -16.54 -0.63
CA GLU A 154 -12.86 -17.36 0.50
C GLU A 154 -12.44 -18.83 0.38
N LYS A 155 -12.48 -19.40 -0.84
CA LYS A 155 -11.97 -20.75 -1.11
C LYS A 155 -10.47 -20.85 -0.92
N PHE A 156 -9.71 -19.84 -1.38
CA PHE A 156 -8.26 -19.80 -1.24
C PHE A 156 -7.84 -19.67 0.22
N ILE A 157 -8.52 -18.81 0.99
CA ILE A 157 -8.32 -18.63 2.44
C ILE A 157 -8.55 -19.94 3.20
N LYS A 158 -9.63 -20.66 2.91
CA LYS A 158 -9.93 -21.95 3.58
C LYS A 158 -8.82 -22.97 3.39
N LYS A 159 -8.21 -23.05 2.21
CA LYS A 159 -7.20 -24.03 1.87
C LYS A 159 -5.76 -23.61 2.24
N ALA A 160 -5.50 -22.30 2.44
CA ALA A 160 -4.18 -21.80 2.78
C ALA A 160 -3.66 -22.41 4.11
N ASN A 161 -2.36 -22.60 4.25
CA ASN A 161 -1.71 -22.97 5.51
C ASN A 161 -1.81 -21.80 6.51
N LYS A 162 -1.37 -20.60 6.10
CA LYS A 162 -1.58 -19.33 6.81
C LYS A 162 -2.10 -18.27 5.85
N VAL A 163 -2.82 -17.29 6.40
CA VAL A 163 -3.31 -16.12 5.68
C VAL A 163 -2.69 -14.88 6.31
N ILE A 164 -2.11 -14.02 5.49
CA ILE A 164 -1.49 -12.77 5.92
C ILE A 164 -2.40 -11.63 5.48
N VAL A 165 -2.70 -10.72 6.39
CA VAL A 165 -3.52 -9.54 6.12
C VAL A 165 -2.85 -8.29 6.66
N VAL A 166 -3.24 -7.13 6.18
CA VAL A 166 -2.56 -5.86 6.50
C VAL A 166 -3.05 -5.18 7.79
N THR A 167 -4.22 -5.56 8.33
CA THR A 167 -4.80 -4.94 9.54
C THR A 167 -5.65 -5.93 10.33
N ASP A 168 -5.86 -5.62 11.63
CA ASP A 168 -6.83 -6.35 12.45
C ASP A 168 -8.27 -6.22 11.91
N HIS A 169 -8.60 -5.11 11.24
CA HIS A 169 -9.91 -4.93 10.59
C HIS A 169 -10.09 -5.84 9.39
N ALA A 170 -9.02 -6.06 8.59
CA ALA A 170 -9.04 -7.05 7.51
C ALA A 170 -9.20 -8.48 8.07
N LYS A 171 -8.50 -8.80 9.17
CA LYS A 171 -8.68 -10.08 9.89
C LYS A 171 -10.12 -10.27 10.35
N LYS A 172 -10.71 -9.26 11.01
CA LYS A 172 -12.11 -9.31 11.46
C LYS A 172 -13.09 -9.47 10.29
N GLU A 173 -12.90 -8.73 9.19
CA GLU A 173 -13.74 -8.83 7.98
C GLU A 173 -13.73 -10.24 7.39
N ILE A 174 -12.56 -10.89 7.33
CA ILE A 174 -12.43 -12.28 6.86
C ILE A 174 -13.15 -13.23 7.81
N LEU A 175 -12.93 -13.13 9.12
CA LEU A 175 -13.55 -14.02 10.12
C LEU A 175 -15.08 -13.91 10.16
N GLN A 176 -15.65 -12.77 9.78
CA GLN A 176 -17.11 -12.60 9.67
C GLN A 176 -17.73 -13.38 8.49
N ARG A 177 -16.97 -13.65 7.43
CA ARG A 177 -17.46 -14.30 6.20
C ARG A 177 -16.88 -15.68 5.92
N VAL A 178 -15.76 -16.03 6.56
CA VAL A 178 -15.09 -17.32 6.35
C VAL A 178 -14.92 -18.02 7.69
N GLN A 179 -15.51 -19.18 7.82
CA GLN A 179 -15.35 -20.01 9.02
C GLN A 179 -13.99 -20.72 8.97
N ILE A 180 -13.02 -20.16 9.69
CA ILE A 180 -11.66 -20.68 9.89
C ILE A 180 -11.15 -20.32 11.28
N ASP A 181 -10.15 -21.03 11.77
CA ASP A 181 -9.47 -20.69 13.01
C ASP A 181 -8.77 -19.33 12.88
N GLN A 182 -8.97 -18.46 13.86
CA GLN A 182 -8.34 -17.13 13.90
C GLN A 182 -6.81 -17.18 13.98
N SER A 183 -6.21 -18.27 14.50
CA SER A 183 -4.76 -18.49 14.54
C SER A 183 -4.14 -18.71 13.16
N LYS A 184 -4.99 -19.01 12.17
CA LYS A 184 -4.59 -19.13 10.77
C LYS A 184 -4.27 -17.78 10.14
N ILE A 185 -4.82 -16.67 10.69
CA ILE A 185 -4.64 -15.33 10.14
C ILE A 185 -3.65 -14.54 10.97
N ILE A 186 -2.54 -14.12 10.34
CA ILE A 186 -1.58 -13.18 10.92
C ILE A 186 -1.78 -11.78 10.33
N VAL A 187 -1.43 -10.77 11.13
CA VAL A 187 -1.51 -9.36 10.70
C VAL A 187 -0.10 -8.84 10.45
N TYR A 188 0.18 -8.51 9.19
CA TYR A 188 1.45 -7.94 8.76
C TYR A 188 1.20 -6.61 7.99
N PRO A 189 1.19 -5.47 8.69
CA PRO A 189 1.03 -4.15 8.09
C PRO A 189 2.14 -3.80 7.09
N ASN A 190 1.79 -3.05 6.07
CA ASN A 190 2.76 -2.55 5.09
C ASN A 190 3.49 -1.30 5.64
N THR A 191 4.49 -1.52 6.48
CA THR A 191 5.27 -0.48 7.15
C THR A 191 6.54 -0.10 6.38
N VAL A 192 7.29 0.87 6.90
CA VAL A 192 8.55 1.34 6.30
C VAL A 192 9.76 0.58 6.82
N ARG A 193 10.77 0.41 5.98
CA ARG A 193 12.10 -0.10 6.36
C ARG A 193 12.85 0.95 7.16
N LYS A 194 13.77 0.54 8.04
CA LYS A 194 14.68 1.45 8.73
C LYS A 194 15.51 2.29 7.75
N SER A 195 16.01 1.69 6.67
CA SER A 195 16.77 2.37 5.63
C SER A 195 16.02 3.52 4.95
N PHE A 196 14.68 3.52 4.97
CA PHE A 196 13.86 4.62 4.43
C PHE A 196 14.03 5.92 5.23
N PHE A 197 14.20 5.85 6.55
CA PHE A 197 14.20 7.03 7.41
C PHE A 197 15.51 7.26 8.20
N GLU A 198 16.39 6.28 8.30
CA GLU A 198 17.69 6.46 8.96
C GLU A 198 18.67 7.25 8.09
N LYS A 199 18.67 7.03 6.79
CA LYS A 199 19.49 7.77 5.81
C LYS A 199 18.80 9.05 5.36
N ARG A 200 18.51 9.96 6.28
CA ARG A 200 17.90 11.26 5.96
C ARG A 200 18.87 12.14 5.18
N THR A 201 18.67 12.27 3.88
CA THR A 201 19.41 13.25 3.06
C THR A 201 18.68 14.59 3.09
N GLU A 202 19.30 15.60 3.68
CA GLU A 202 18.78 16.97 3.61
C GLU A 202 18.94 17.54 2.19
N ASN A 203 17.89 18.14 1.67
CA ASN A 203 17.97 18.91 0.44
C ASN A 203 17.94 20.40 0.77
N LYS A 204 19.11 21.06 0.68
CA LYS A 204 19.28 22.48 1.00
C LYS A 204 18.36 23.39 0.17
N THR A 205 18.11 23.04 -1.10
CA THR A 205 17.24 23.81 -1.99
C THR A 205 15.78 23.74 -1.51
N LEU A 206 15.25 22.55 -1.22
CA LEU A 206 13.91 22.40 -0.69
C LEU A 206 13.76 23.07 0.69
N LYS A 207 14.80 22.96 1.54
CA LYS A 207 14.80 23.59 2.86
C LYS A 207 14.70 25.12 2.74
N ARG A 208 15.40 25.73 1.79
CA ARG A 208 15.29 27.18 1.51
C ARG A 208 13.92 27.55 0.92
N LEU A 209 13.43 26.77 -0.05
CA LEU A 209 12.16 27.02 -0.75
C LEU A 209 10.96 27.02 0.20
N TYR A 210 10.98 26.16 1.22
CA TYR A 210 9.87 25.99 2.16
C TYR A 210 10.18 26.47 3.58
N ALA A 211 11.25 27.25 3.79
CA ALA A 211 11.73 27.63 5.13
C ALA A 211 10.67 28.37 5.97
N ASP A 212 9.95 29.29 5.35
CA ASP A 212 8.91 30.14 5.95
C ASP A 212 7.50 29.55 5.81
N LYS A 213 7.35 28.35 5.25
CA LYS A 213 6.05 27.73 4.95
C LYS A 213 5.60 26.73 6.03
N PHE A 214 4.30 26.71 6.29
CA PHE A 214 3.66 25.60 6.99
C PHE A 214 3.27 24.53 5.97
N VAL A 215 4.15 23.56 5.76
CA VAL A 215 4.01 22.58 4.67
C VAL A 215 3.14 21.40 5.08
N MET A 216 2.06 21.20 4.32
CA MET A 216 1.29 19.95 4.29
C MET A 216 1.75 19.09 3.13
N ILE A 217 1.95 17.78 3.35
CA ILE A 217 2.36 16.86 2.29
C ILE A 217 1.36 15.73 2.07
N TYR A 218 1.11 15.43 0.80
CA TYR A 218 0.38 14.24 0.36
C TYR A 218 1.29 13.37 -0.51
N VAL A 219 1.38 12.07 -0.20
CA VAL A 219 2.17 11.09 -0.96
C VAL A 219 1.25 10.00 -1.50
N GLY A 220 1.36 9.67 -2.79
CA GLY A 220 0.70 8.54 -3.45
C GLY A 220 -0.30 8.90 -4.55
N ASN A 221 -1.03 7.90 -5.03
CA ASN A 221 -2.01 8.07 -6.11
C ASN A 221 -3.07 9.13 -5.76
N THR A 222 -3.39 10.01 -6.73
CA THR A 222 -4.26 11.18 -6.57
C THR A 222 -5.71 10.98 -7.02
N SER A 223 -6.13 9.72 -7.25
CA SER A 223 -7.49 9.40 -7.70
C SER A 223 -8.58 9.92 -6.75
N LYS A 224 -9.81 10.08 -7.26
CA LYS A 224 -10.96 10.67 -6.56
C LYS A 224 -11.16 10.13 -5.12
N ARG A 225 -11.06 8.80 -4.95
CA ARG A 225 -11.26 8.14 -3.64
C ARG A 225 -10.19 8.48 -2.59
N ARG A 226 -9.08 9.10 -3.01
CA ARG A 226 -7.98 9.51 -2.12
C ARG A 226 -8.24 10.85 -1.42
N GLY A 227 -9.33 11.56 -1.74
CA GLY A 227 -9.89 12.65 -0.96
C GLY A 227 -9.20 14.01 -1.08
N LEU A 228 -8.28 14.20 -2.03
CA LEU A 228 -7.58 15.48 -2.22
C LEU A 228 -8.50 16.66 -2.55
N LEU A 229 -9.69 16.42 -3.11
CA LEU A 229 -10.68 17.49 -3.32
C LEU A 229 -11.10 18.16 -2.01
N THR A 230 -11.30 17.40 -0.94
CA THR A 230 -11.63 17.93 0.39
C THR A 230 -10.53 18.86 0.89
N VAL A 231 -9.26 18.45 0.71
CA VAL A 231 -8.08 19.26 1.10
C VAL A 231 -8.01 20.55 0.30
N ILE A 232 -8.12 20.48 -1.05
CA ILE A 232 -8.03 21.67 -1.92
C ILE A 232 -9.12 22.68 -1.60
N LYS A 233 -10.37 22.24 -1.42
CA LYS A 233 -11.50 23.12 -1.10
C LYS A 233 -11.40 23.78 0.27
N SER A 234 -10.69 23.17 1.22
CA SER A 234 -10.48 23.74 2.56
C SER A 234 -9.39 24.82 2.61
N LEU A 235 -8.53 24.93 1.56
CA LEU A 235 -7.36 25.81 1.57
C LEU A 235 -7.72 27.29 1.81
N ASN A 236 -8.84 27.78 1.27
CA ASN A 236 -9.27 29.17 1.48
C ASN A 236 -9.60 29.47 2.94
N LYS A 237 -10.18 28.51 3.68
CA LYS A 237 -10.42 28.64 5.12
C LYS A 237 -9.10 28.62 5.89
N ILE A 238 -8.20 27.68 5.54
CA ILE A 238 -6.90 27.51 6.20
C ILE A 238 -6.02 28.74 5.98
N LYS A 239 -5.95 29.28 4.75
CA LYS A 239 -5.16 30.46 4.38
C LYS A 239 -5.48 31.70 5.23
N LYS A 240 -6.75 31.87 5.63
CA LYS A 240 -7.15 33.01 6.51
C LYS A 240 -6.47 32.93 7.87
N SER A 241 -6.19 31.75 8.40
CA SER A 241 -5.53 31.54 9.70
C SER A 241 -4.03 31.25 9.58
N ILE A 242 -3.59 30.69 8.46
CA ILE A 242 -2.21 30.30 8.17
C ILE A 242 -1.83 30.86 6.80
N PRO A 243 -1.45 32.16 6.69
CA PRO A 243 -1.17 32.80 5.39
C PRO A 243 -0.03 32.12 4.59
N ASN A 244 0.91 31.52 5.30
CA ASN A 244 2.07 30.82 4.72
C ASN A 244 1.85 29.31 4.52
N ILE A 245 0.59 28.85 4.49
CA ILE A 245 0.27 27.44 4.21
C ILE A 245 0.74 27.01 2.82
N LYS A 246 1.25 25.78 2.70
CA LYS A 246 1.66 25.20 1.44
C LYS A 246 1.28 23.72 1.38
N LEU A 247 0.68 23.27 0.29
CA LEU A 247 0.35 21.87 0.00
C LEU A 247 1.27 21.33 -1.06
N ILE A 248 2.03 20.29 -0.74
CA ILE A 248 2.86 19.53 -1.68
C ILE A 248 2.15 18.21 -2.00
N ILE A 249 1.99 17.91 -3.29
CA ILE A 249 1.38 16.67 -3.78
C ILE A 249 2.42 15.85 -4.55
N LEU A 250 2.87 14.74 -3.95
CA LEU A 250 3.74 13.74 -4.59
C LEU A 250 2.87 12.57 -5.07
N GLY A 251 2.80 12.40 -6.39
CA GLY A 251 2.03 11.35 -7.02
C GLY A 251 1.21 11.86 -8.20
N LYS A 252 0.59 10.95 -8.90
CA LYS A 252 -0.22 11.28 -10.08
C LYS A 252 -1.37 10.30 -10.31
N SER A 253 -2.38 10.74 -11.04
CA SER A 253 -3.42 9.90 -11.63
C SER A 253 -4.11 10.65 -12.78
N SER A 254 -5.01 9.96 -13.48
CA SER A 254 -5.88 10.61 -14.49
C SER A 254 -6.85 11.64 -13.90
N PHE A 255 -6.95 11.75 -12.57
CA PHE A 255 -7.80 12.69 -11.88
C PHE A 255 -7.13 14.07 -11.63
N ASP A 256 -5.83 14.20 -11.93
CA ASP A 256 -5.05 15.41 -11.67
C ASP A 256 -5.56 16.63 -12.43
N THR A 257 -6.10 16.45 -13.64
CA THR A 257 -6.74 17.53 -14.41
C THR A 257 -7.88 18.17 -13.62
N ILE A 258 -8.72 17.34 -12.96
CA ILE A 258 -9.83 17.81 -12.13
C ILE A 258 -9.32 18.50 -10.87
N LEU A 259 -8.26 17.97 -10.24
CA LEU A 259 -7.63 18.59 -9.06
C LEU A 259 -7.06 19.98 -9.39
N LYS A 260 -6.31 20.08 -10.51
CA LYS A 260 -5.72 21.35 -10.98
C LYS A 260 -6.79 22.36 -11.34
N GLN A 261 -7.88 21.93 -12.00
CA GLN A 261 -9.00 22.81 -12.27
C GLN A 261 -9.61 23.31 -10.95
N LYS A 262 -9.78 22.42 -9.96
CA LYS A 262 -10.33 22.82 -8.66
C LYS A 262 -9.43 23.78 -7.87
N VAL A 263 -8.12 23.68 -8.02
CA VAL A 263 -7.17 24.65 -7.47
C VAL A 263 -7.39 26.04 -8.08
N LYS A 264 -7.57 26.13 -9.40
CA LYS A 264 -7.89 27.38 -10.11
C LYS A 264 -9.24 27.94 -9.68
N ASP A 265 -10.31 27.12 -9.67
CA ASP A 265 -11.66 27.54 -9.26
C ASP A 265 -11.69 28.16 -7.85
N ASN A 266 -10.78 27.77 -6.98
CA ASN A 266 -10.67 28.30 -5.62
C ASN A 266 -9.62 29.41 -5.46
N ASN A 267 -8.93 29.84 -6.52
CA ASN A 267 -7.85 30.84 -6.51
C ASN A 267 -6.77 30.54 -5.46
N VAL A 268 -6.26 29.27 -5.47
CA VAL A 268 -5.27 28.79 -4.50
C VAL A 268 -4.03 28.19 -5.19
N GLU A 269 -3.75 28.57 -6.44
CA GLU A 269 -2.64 28.07 -7.24
C GLU A 269 -1.28 28.25 -6.55
N ASN A 270 -1.08 29.39 -5.94
CA ASN A 270 0.14 29.72 -5.21
C ASN A 270 0.35 28.90 -3.93
N LEU A 271 -0.69 28.19 -3.46
CA LEU A 271 -0.64 27.35 -2.26
C LEU A 271 -0.35 25.88 -2.55
N VAL A 272 -0.40 25.43 -3.82
CA VAL A 272 -0.35 23.99 -4.17
C VAL A 272 0.77 23.71 -5.17
N ASP A 273 1.67 22.80 -4.81
CA ASP A 273 2.71 22.28 -5.69
C ASP A 273 2.39 20.85 -6.10
N PHE A 274 2.09 20.64 -7.38
CA PHE A 274 1.96 19.31 -7.99
C PHE A 274 3.32 18.84 -8.50
N ILE A 275 4.02 18.03 -7.74
CA ILE A 275 5.35 17.52 -8.09
C ILE A 275 5.27 16.32 -9.06
N GLY A 276 4.15 15.59 -8.99
CA GLY A 276 3.99 14.35 -9.76
C GLY A 276 4.62 13.14 -9.09
N TRP A 277 4.86 12.09 -9.88
CA TRP A 277 5.49 10.88 -9.37
C TRP A 277 6.99 11.10 -9.16
N VAL A 278 7.50 10.63 -8.02
CA VAL A 278 8.91 10.68 -7.65
C VAL A 278 9.37 9.32 -7.11
N LYS A 279 10.66 9.04 -7.21
CA LYS A 279 11.28 7.84 -6.61
C LYS A 279 11.19 7.89 -5.08
N GLU A 280 11.25 6.72 -4.43
CA GLU A 280 11.18 6.60 -2.96
C GLU A 280 12.22 7.48 -2.24
N SER A 281 13.44 7.54 -2.76
CA SER A 281 14.53 8.37 -2.22
C SER A 281 14.23 9.89 -2.24
N GLU A 282 13.44 10.34 -3.21
CA GLU A 282 13.03 11.75 -3.29
C GLU A 282 11.90 12.08 -2.30
N ILE A 283 11.01 11.11 -2.01
CA ILE A 283 9.94 11.29 -1.01
C ILE A 283 10.54 11.74 0.32
N CYS A 284 11.65 11.15 0.75
CA CYS A 284 12.34 11.50 1.99
C CYS A 284 12.73 12.98 2.07
N LYS A 285 13.18 13.57 0.95
CA LYS A 285 13.58 14.97 0.88
C LYS A 285 12.40 15.92 1.12
N TYR A 286 11.23 15.61 0.54
CA TYR A 286 10.00 16.40 0.76
C TYR A 286 9.42 16.19 2.17
N LEU A 287 9.50 14.97 2.70
CA LEU A 287 9.06 14.69 4.08
C LEU A 287 9.89 15.48 5.10
N SER A 288 11.19 15.68 4.85
CA SER A 288 12.09 16.41 5.76
C SER A 288 11.75 17.89 5.93
N VAL A 289 11.03 18.49 4.97
CA VAL A 289 10.58 19.90 5.03
C VAL A 289 9.10 20.04 5.39
N SER A 290 8.40 18.94 5.59
CA SER A 290 6.96 18.92 5.84
C SER A 290 6.64 19.01 7.34
N LYS A 291 5.55 19.71 7.67
CA LYS A 291 5.03 19.85 9.05
C LYS A 291 4.00 18.78 9.37
N ILE A 292 3.09 18.48 8.46
CA ILE A 292 2.01 17.49 8.64
C ILE A 292 1.82 16.65 7.38
N GLY A 293 1.50 15.38 7.58
CA GLY A 293 1.20 14.41 6.52
C GLY A 293 -0.30 14.19 6.36
N LEU A 294 -0.77 14.08 5.11
CA LEU A 294 -2.19 14.00 4.80
C LEU A 294 -2.61 12.62 4.30
N SER A 295 -3.66 12.07 4.91
CA SER A 295 -4.31 10.85 4.44
C SER A 295 -5.85 11.00 4.43
N PRO A 296 -6.41 11.80 3.51
CA PRO A 296 -7.81 12.18 3.48
C PRO A 296 -8.69 11.17 2.72
N LEU A 297 -8.45 9.87 2.91
CA LEU A 297 -9.14 8.79 2.20
C LEU A 297 -10.65 8.86 2.37
N HIS A 298 -11.42 8.62 1.30
CA HIS A 298 -12.88 8.46 1.42
C HIS A 298 -13.24 7.13 2.05
N LYS A 299 -14.18 7.15 2.99
CA LYS A 299 -14.65 5.97 3.72
C LYS A 299 -15.33 4.96 2.78
N ASN A 300 -14.87 3.73 2.83
CA ASN A 300 -15.39 2.55 2.15
C ASN A 300 -14.73 1.30 2.74
N ILE A 301 -15.28 0.11 2.48
CA ILE A 301 -14.80 -1.16 3.06
C ILE A 301 -13.30 -1.38 2.80
N HIS A 302 -12.81 -1.09 1.58
CA HIS A 302 -11.37 -1.22 1.29
C HIS A 302 -10.51 -0.31 2.17
N HIS A 303 -10.86 0.98 2.29
CA HIS A 303 -10.08 1.91 3.12
C HIS A 303 -10.28 1.67 4.62
N ASP A 304 -11.43 1.12 5.03
CA ASP A 304 -11.71 0.80 6.43
C ASP A 304 -10.91 -0.42 6.93
N THR A 305 -10.43 -1.27 6.00
CA THR A 305 -9.69 -2.49 6.32
C THR A 305 -8.19 -2.41 6.00
N THR A 306 -7.69 -1.26 5.52
CA THR A 306 -6.27 -1.11 5.11
C THR A 306 -5.62 0.11 5.75
N TYR A 307 -4.29 0.08 5.85
CA TYR A 307 -3.47 1.25 6.12
C TYR A 307 -2.91 1.80 4.81
N ALA A 308 -2.93 3.12 4.65
CA ALA A 308 -2.17 3.75 3.58
C ALA A 308 -0.70 3.84 3.98
N ASN A 309 0.22 3.29 3.16
CA ASN A 309 1.68 3.26 3.43
C ASN A 309 2.25 4.62 3.83
N LYS A 310 1.72 5.70 3.24
CA LYS A 310 2.12 7.07 3.52
C LYS A 310 2.03 7.44 5.01
N VAL A 311 1.11 6.85 5.77
CA VAL A 311 0.97 7.11 7.21
C VAL A 311 2.25 6.72 7.95
N PHE A 312 2.81 5.56 7.64
CA PHE A 312 4.08 5.11 8.23
C PHE A 312 5.26 5.94 7.73
N GLN A 313 5.24 6.39 6.47
CA GLN A 313 6.23 7.33 5.93
C GLN A 313 6.20 8.67 6.70
N TYR A 314 5.02 9.24 6.96
CA TYR A 314 4.88 10.46 7.75
C TYR A 314 5.38 10.27 9.18
N ILE A 315 4.94 9.22 9.87
CA ILE A 315 5.35 8.89 11.23
C ILE A 315 6.88 8.76 11.32
N SER A 316 7.52 8.10 10.34
CA SER A 316 8.97 7.89 10.33
C SER A 316 9.78 9.18 10.16
N PHE A 317 9.17 10.25 9.64
CA PHE A 317 9.77 11.59 9.58
C PHE A 317 9.30 12.53 10.69
N ASN A 318 8.68 12.02 11.74
CA ASN A 318 8.10 12.79 12.84
C ASN A 318 7.07 13.84 12.36
N CYS A 319 6.32 13.52 11.31
CA CYS A 319 5.35 14.37 10.68
C CYS A 319 3.95 13.95 11.17
N PRO A 320 3.27 14.69 12.06
CA PRO A 320 1.94 14.35 12.54
C PRO A 320 0.94 14.16 11.39
N VAL A 321 0.05 13.19 11.54
CA VAL A 321 -0.87 12.77 10.49
C VAL A 321 -2.23 13.43 10.64
N ILE A 322 -2.78 14.02 9.57
CA ILE A 322 -4.20 14.36 9.49
C ILE A 322 -4.88 13.31 8.61
N SER A 323 -5.68 12.47 9.25
CA SER A 323 -6.39 11.35 8.62
C SER A 323 -7.89 11.59 8.62
N SER A 324 -8.58 11.17 7.56
CA SER A 324 -10.03 10.99 7.63
C SER A 324 -10.39 9.83 8.58
N ASN A 325 -11.66 9.75 8.99
CA ASN A 325 -12.16 8.73 9.91
C ASN A 325 -12.41 7.36 9.25
N VAL A 326 -11.58 6.96 8.29
CA VAL A 326 -11.52 5.56 7.82
C VAL A 326 -11.04 4.67 8.97
N THR A 327 -11.70 3.54 9.17
CA THR A 327 -11.68 2.83 10.46
C THR A 327 -10.29 2.42 10.90
N ALA A 328 -9.61 1.54 10.17
CA ALA A 328 -8.30 1.02 10.57
C ALA A 328 -7.27 2.12 10.81
N GLN A 329 -7.15 3.06 9.87
CA GLN A 329 -6.14 4.11 9.93
C GLN A 329 -6.43 5.13 11.03
N SER A 330 -7.71 5.51 11.24
CA SER A 330 -8.06 6.44 12.31
C SER A 330 -7.82 5.86 13.70
N GLU A 331 -8.06 4.56 13.89
CA GLU A 331 -7.72 3.87 15.14
C GLU A 331 -6.21 3.81 15.37
N LEU A 332 -5.41 3.56 14.32
CA LEU A 332 -3.94 3.61 14.43
C LEU A 332 -3.47 5.00 14.86
N VAL A 333 -3.97 6.07 14.21
CA VAL A 333 -3.61 7.46 14.54
C VAL A 333 -3.96 7.79 15.99
N LYS A 334 -5.13 7.38 16.47
CA LYS A 334 -5.57 7.57 17.85
C LYS A 334 -4.77 6.72 18.84
N LYS A 335 -4.56 5.43 18.57
CA LYS A 335 -3.83 4.48 19.42
C LYS A 335 -2.43 4.96 19.74
N TYR A 336 -1.72 5.46 18.74
CA TYR A 336 -0.35 5.95 18.91
C TYR A 336 -0.28 7.45 19.19
N ASN A 337 -1.43 8.14 19.17
CA ASN A 337 -1.54 9.59 19.34
C ASN A 337 -0.53 10.35 18.44
N VAL A 338 -0.55 10.03 17.14
CA VAL A 338 0.41 10.53 16.15
C VAL A 338 -0.20 11.56 15.18
N GLY A 339 -1.37 12.08 15.50
CA GLY A 339 -2.05 13.03 14.62
C GLY A 339 -3.50 13.31 15.02
N SER A 340 -4.26 13.89 14.11
CA SER A 340 -5.66 14.23 14.27
C SER A 340 -6.53 13.52 13.24
N VAL A 341 -7.79 13.25 13.62
CA VAL A 341 -8.78 12.60 12.76
C VAL A 341 -9.90 13.58 12.45
N PHE A 342 -10.29 13.68 11.19
CA PHE A 342 -11.39 14.49 10.71
C PHE A 342 -12.48 13.62 10.04
N LYS A 343 -13.71 14.13 9.99
CA LYS A 343 -14.86 13.47 9.35
C LYS A 343 -14.65 13.41 7.84
N ASP A 344 -14.78 12.23 7.22
CA ASP A 344 -14.67 12.05 5.77
C ASP A 344 -15.46 13.11 5.00
N ARG A 345 -14.83 13.69 3.98
CA ARG A 345 -15.37 14.73 3.09
C ARG A 345 -15.76 16.05 3.78
N SER A 346 -15.48 16.22 5.05
CA SER A 346 -15.72 17.50 5.73
C SER A 346 -14.54 18.44 5.52
N GLU A 347 -14.72 19.42 4.64
CA GLU A 347 -13.76 20.48 4.36
C GLU A 347 -13.53 21.34 5.60
N GLU A 348 -14.60 21.59 6.35
CA GLU A 348 -14.58 22.39 7.56
C GLU A 348 -13.81 21.73 8.69
N ASP A 349 -14.12 20.45 8.99
CA ASP A 349 -13.44 19.72 10.06
C ASP A 349 -11.96 19.50 9.71
N PHE A 350 -11.64 19.19 8.44
CA PHE A 350 -10.25 19.13 7.98
C PHE A 350 -9.51 20.44 8.23
N ALA A 351 -10.10 21.59 7.82
CA ALA A 351 -9.48 22.89 8.02
C ALA A 351 -9.25 23.18 9.50
N ASN A 352 -10.24 22.91 10.35
CA ASN A 352 -10.12 23.11 11.80
C ASN A 352 -8.96 22.29 12.39
N LYS A 353 -8.80 20.98 12.01
CA LYS A 353 -7.68 20.17 12.49
C LYS A 353 -6.30 20.70 12.06
N VAL A 354 -6.19 21.26 10.85
CA VAL A 354 -4.94 21.90 10.39
C VAL A 354 -4.65 23.16 11.21
N ILE A 355 -5.65 24.02 11.39
CA ILE A 355 -5.53 25.28 12.11
C ILE A 355 -5.18 25.03 13.59
N ASP A 356 -5.83 24.04 14.24
CA ASP A 356 -5.55 23.67 15.62
C ASP A 356 -4.10 23.23 15.81
N LEU A 357 -3.57 22.40 14.89
CA LEU A 357 -2.17 21.95 14.94
C LEU A 357 -1.17 23.07 14.70
N ASN A 358 -1.53 24.09 13.91
CA ASN A 358 -0.67 25.26 13.70
C ASN A 358 -0.68 26.20 14.92
N LYS A 359 -1.85 26.42 15.52
CA LYS A 359 -2.01 27.37 16.65
C LYS A 359 -1.52 26.79 17.99
N ASN A 360 -1.61 25.47 18.17
CA ASN A 360 -1.25 24.81 19.42
C ASN A 360 0.12 24.12 19.29
N SER A 361 1.18 24.87 19.61
CA SER A 361 2.57 24.37 19.55
C SER A 361 2.82 23.18 20.46
N ASP A 362 2.19 23.14 21.63
CA ASP A 362 2.39 22.04 22.60
C ASP A 362 1.76 20.76 22.08
N LEU A 363 0.54 20.83 21.54
CA LEU A 363 -0.10 19.69 20.89
C LEU A 363 0.76 19.20 19.72
N TYR A 364 1.20 20.09 18.82
CA TYR A 364 2.03 19.74 17.68
C TYR A 364 3.32 19.04 18.11
N ASN A 365 4.05 19.58 19.09
CA ASN A 365 5.30 19.00 19.59
C ASN A 365 5.06 17.65 20.26
N LYS A 366 3.97 17.48 21.02
CA LYS A 366 3.54 16.21 21.60
C LYS A 366 3.30 15.15 20.52
N LEU A 367 2.55 15.47 19.49
CA LEU A 367 2.27 14.54 18.37
C LEU A 367 3.54 14.17 17.61
N LYS A 368 4.42 15.14 17.37
CA LYS A 368 5.74 14.91 16.75
C LYS A 368 6.61 13.95 17.55
N LEU A 369 6.66 14.12 18.87
CA LEU A 369 7.38 13.21 19.78
C LEU A 369 6.77 11.82 19.76
N ASN A 370 5.44 11.73 19.72
CA ASN A 370 4.75 10.44 19.63
C ASN A 370 5.03 9.73 18.30
N CYS A 371 5.13 10.44 17.18
CA CYS A 371 5.58 9.86 15.91
C CYS A 371 6.96 9.21 16.05
N LYS A 372 7.91 9.91 16.70
CA LYS A 372 9.26 9.37 16.97
C LYS A 372 9.21 8.08 17.79
N LYS A 373 8.37 8.01 18.83
CA LYS A 373 8.20 6.80 19.66
C LYS A 373 7.44 5.68 18.93
N ALA A 374 6.48 6.05 18.07
CA ALA A 374 5.65 5.09 17.37
C ALA A 374 6.43 4.31 16.31
N ILE A 375 7.38 4.95 15.60
CA ILE A 375 8.16 4.29 14.56
C ILE A 375 9.05 3.17 15.09
N ASP A 376 9.46 3.24 16.35
CA ASP A 376 10.24 2.16 17.00
C ASP A 376 9.42 0.86 17.09
N LYS A 377 8.08 0.96 17.11
CA LYS A 377 7.13 -0.18 17.14
C LYS A 377 6.51 -0.49 15.77
N LEU A 378 6.51 0.48 14.87
CA LEU A 378 5.79 0.42 13.58
C LEU A 378 6.73 0.33 12.37
N ASN A 379 7.98 -0.05 12.53
CA ASN A 379 8.90 -0.31 11.42
C ASN A 379 8.91 -1.79 11.03
N ASN A 380 9.37 -2.06 9.81
CA ASN A 380 9.34 -3.40 9.23
C ASN A 380 10.08 -4.45 10.06
N SER A 381 11.25 -4.14 10.61
CA SER A 381 12.05 -5.09 11.40
C SER A 381 11.36 -5.60 12.69
N ILE A 382 10.43 -4.81 13.23
CA ILE A 382 9.62 -5.23 14.38
C ILE A 382 8.39 -6.02 13.95
N ILE A 383 7.70 -5.53 12.93
CA ILE A 383 6.45 -6.14 12.45
C ILE A 383 6.70 -7.48 11.77
N SER A 384 7.85 -7.65 11.10
CA SER A 384 8.22 -8.89 10.40
C SER A 384 8.37 -10.12 11.29
N LYS A 385 8.53 -9.96 12.60
CA LYS A 385 8.56 -11.09 13.52
C LYS A 385 7.35 -12.01 13.39
N GLN A 386 6.15 -11.43 13.15
CA GLN A 386 4.94 -12.21 12.91
C GLN A 386 4.96 -12.94 11.57
N LEU A 387 5.59 -12.34 10.54
CA LEU A 387 5.77 -13.00 9.24
C LEU A 387 6.79 -14.16 9.35
N ILE A 388 7.89 -13.93 10.04
CA ILE A 388 8.96 -14.94 10.22
C ILE A 388 8.42 -16.16 10.94
N SER A 389 7.65 -15.97 12.03
CA SER A 389 7.10 -17.07 12.85
C SER A 389 6.21 -18.08 12.10
N ILE A 390 5.75 -17.79 10.89
CA ILE A 390 4.99 -18.77 10.10
C ILE A 390 5.87 -19.67 9.22
N TYR A 391 7.18 -19.45 9.25
CA TYR A 391 8.19 -20.25 8.53
C TYR A 391 9.16 -20.99 9.49
N GLU A 392 9.04 -20.74 10.76
CA GLU A 392 9.71 -21.49 11.84
C GLU A 392 8.88 -22.74 12.22
#